data_b0671ce0bceecca6a6b57b6c888714f3
#
_entry.id   b0671ce0bceecca6a6b57b6c888714f3
#
_cell.length_a   1.000
_cell.length_b   1.000
_cell.length_c   1.000
_cell.angle_alpha   90.00
_cell.angle_beta   90.00
_cell.angle_gamma   90.00
#
_symmetry.space_group_name_H-M   'P 1'
#
loop_
_entity.id
_entity.type
_entity.pdbx_description
1 polymer ?
#
loop_
_entity_poly.entity_id
_entity_poly.type
_entity_poly.pdbx_seq_one_letter_code
_entity_poly.pdbx_strand_id
1 'polypeptide(L)'
;MFDLEDLKFRTHELANFVATAADSYGFEPDRVVAVGYSNGANIAVSMLLLRPYTLSAAVLFRPMVPLEPSQLPSLTGIPIFIAAGRNDSIVSPEETERLVKILQTAGADVTLTWHPGGHALSGEDVQAAKQWLLTVIS
;
A
#
# COMPACT_ATOMS: atom_id res chain seq x y z
N MET A 1 2.08 -6.04 17.47
CA MET A 1 3.44 -5.71 17.02
C MET A 1 3.87 -6.65 15.92
N PHE A 2 4.54 -6.13 14.91
CA PHE A 2 5.02 -6.96 13.82
C PHE A 2 6.25 -7.77 14.20
N ASP A 3 6.35 -8.99 13.67
CA ASP A 3 7.62 -9.65 13.52
C ASP A 3 8.19 -9.18 12.18
N LEU A 4 9.24 -8.38 12.21
CA LEU A 4 9.79 -7.76 11.01
C LEU A 4 10.36 -8.80 10.03
N GLU A 5 10.99 -9.84 10.54
CA GLU A 5 11.54 -10.89 9.68
C GLU A 5 10.42 -11.69 9.00
N ASP A 6 9.35 -12.00 9.73
CA ASP A 6 8.18 -12.68 9.17
C ASP A 6 7.51 -11.78 8.13
N LEU A 7 7.39 -10.48 8.39
CA LEU A 7 6.81 -9.53 7.45
C LEU A 7 7.61 -9.49 6.15
N LYS A 8 8.94 -9.46 6.22
CA LYS A 8 9.79 -9.48 5.04
C LYS A 8 9.63 -10.77 4.26
N PHE A 9 9.59 -11.90 4.95
CA PHE A 9 9.40 -13.21 4.32
C PHE A 9 8.06 -13.26 3.57
N ARG A 10 6.96 -12.84 4.23
CA ARG A 10 5.63 -12.83 3.62
C ARG A 10 5.57 -11.89 2.42
N THR A 11 6.26 -10.75 2.50
CA THR A 11 6.31 -9.78 1.41
C THR A 11 6.96 -10.40 0.16
N HIS A 12 8.10 -11.05 0.32
CA HIS A 12 8.80 -11.68 -0.80
C HIS A 12 8.01 -12.87 -1.35
N GLU A 13 7.38 -13.65 -0.47
CA GLU A 13 6.52 -14.76 -0.88
C GLU A 13 5.36 -14.25 -1.75
N LEU A 14 4.71 -13.17 -1.33
CA LEU A 14 3.60 -12.59 -2.09
C LEU A 14 4.07 -12.03 -3.44
N ALA A 15 5.21 -11.35 -3.47
CA ALA A 15 5.76 -10.81 -4.71
C ALA A 15 6.08 -11.93 -5.70
N ASN A 16 6.66 -13.04 -5.23
CA ASN A 16 6.95 -14.19 -6.07
C ASN A 16 5.68 -14.84 -6.57
N PHE A 17 4.65 -14.92 -5.74
CA PHE A 17 3.35 -15.45 -6.14
C PHE A 17 2.73 -14.59 -7.26
N VAL A 18 2.80 -13.27 -7.14
CA VAL A 18 2.26 -12.36 -8.17
C VAL A 18 2.98 -12.59 -9.49
N ALA A 19 4.30 -12.69 -9.48
CA ALA A 19 5.07 -12.92 -10.71
C ALA A 19 4.70 -14.26 -11.34
N THR A 20 4.57 -15.32 -10.55
CA THR A 20 4.20 -16.65 -11.02
C THR A 20 2.78 -16.65 -11.58
N ALA A 21 1.85 -15.99 -10.90
CA ALA A 21 0.46 -15.90 -11.35
C ALA A 21 0.36 -15.13 -12.67
N ALA A 22 1.10 -14.05 -12.84
CA ALA A 22 1.14 -13.29 -14.08
C ALA A 22 1.58 -14.16 -15.25
N ASP A 23 2.62 -14.95 -15.05
CA ASP A 23 3.14 -15.87 -16.05
C ASP A 23 2.12 -16.98 -16.37
N SER A 24 1.51 -17.57 -15.33
CA SER A 24 0.57 -18.69 -15.48
C SER A 24 -0.75 -18.29 -16.10
N TYR A 25 -1.26 -17.08 -15.80
CA TYR A 25 -2.57 -16.64 -16.25
C TYR A 25 -2.51 -15.63 -17.40
N GLY A 26 -1.31 -15.24 -17.83
CA GLY A 26 -1.13 -14.40 -19.01
C GLY A 26 -1.46 -12.93 -18.79
N PHE A 27 -1.49 -12.43 -17.55
CA PHE A 27 -1.64 -11.00 -17.32
C PHE A 27 -0.28 -10.34 -17.02
N GLU A 28 -0.21 -9.04 -17.25
CA GLU A 28 1.01 -8.28 -17.06
C GLU A 28 1.23 -7.99 -15.57
N PRO A 29 2.40 -8.33 -14.99
CA PRO A 29 2.68 -8.01 -13.57
C PRO A 29 2.59 -6.52 -13.26
N ASP A 30 2.91 -5.65 -14.21
CA ASP A 30 2.85 -4.21 -14.04
C ASP A 30 1.43 -3.65 -14.03
N ARG A 31 0.43 -4.51 -14.25
CA ARG A 31 -0.99 -4.15 -14.14
C ARG A 31 -1.63 -4.69 -12.87
N VAL A 32 -0.85 -5.19 -11.95
CA VAL A 32 -1.35 -5.73 -10.69
C VAL A 32 -1.56 -4.60 -9.70
N VAL A 33 -2.77 -4.52 -9.15
CA VAL A 33 -3.14 -3.56 -8.11
C VAL A 33 -3.36 -4.32 -6.83
N ALA A 34 -2.65 -3.92 -5.77
CA ALA A 34 -2.86 -4.49 -4.44
C ALA A 34 -3.93 -3.69 -3.71
N VAL A 35 -4.81 -4.40 -3.01
CA VAL A 35 -5.79 -3.78 -2.12
C VAL A 35 -5.63 -4.44 -0.77
N GLY A 36 -5.35 -3.66 0.25
CA GLY A 36 -5.11 -4.20 1.58
C GLY A 36 -5.67 -3.34 2.69
N TYR A 37 -6.03 -3.98 3.80
CA TYR A 37 -6.53 -3.35 5.01
C TYR A 37 -5.66 -3.78 6.19
N SER A 38 -5.21 -2.81 6.99
CA SER A 38 -4.43 -3.04 8.21
C SER A 38 -3.17 -3.86 7.89
N ASN A 39 -3.05 -5.09 8.38
CA ASN A 39 -1.88 -5.93 8.09
C ASN A 39 -1.71 -6.20 6.59
N GLY A 40 -2.80 -6.36 5.86
CA GLY A 40 -2.74 -6.51 4.40
C GLY A 40 -2.17 -5.27 3.72
N ALA A 41 -2.55 -4.09 4.20
CA ALA A 41 -1.98 -2.84 3.71
C ALA A 41 -0.49 -2.75 4.04
N ASN A 42 -0.09 -3.18 5.22
CA ASN A 42 1.31 -3.15 5.63
C ASN A 42 2.17 -4.09 4.77
N ILE A 43 1.62 -5.25 4.41
CA ILE A 43 2.30 -6.18 3.49
C ILE A 43 2.48 -5.52 2.13
N ALA A 44 1.46 -4.84 1.62
CA ALA A 44 1.54 -4.15 0.34
C ALA A 44 2.60 -3.03 0.38
N VAL A 45 2.65 -2.24 1.47
CA VAL A 45 3.71 -1.23 1.65
C VAL A 45 5.08 -1.90 1.63
N SER A 46 5.22 -3.03 2.31
CA SER A 46 6.49 -3.75 2.34
C SER A 46 6.89 -4.22 0.94
N MET A 47 5.94 -4.67 0.13
CA MET A 47 6.21 -5.04 -1.26
C MET A 47 6.73 -3.83 -2.05
N LEU A 48 6.10 -2.68 -1.89
CA LEU A 48 6.53 -1.46 -2.57
C LEU A 48 7.96 -1.08 -2.20
N LEU A 49 8.30 -1.19 -0.91
CA LEU A 49 9.60 -0.77 -0.41
C LEU A 49 10.71 -1.80 -0.66
N LEU A 50 10.38 -3.09 -0.69
CA LEU A 50 11.37 -4.17 -0.84
C LEU A 50 11.43 -4.72 -2.26
N ARG A 51 10.32 -4.71 -2.98
CA ARG A 51 10.21 -5.26 -4.34
C ARG A 51 9.48 -4.26 -5.22
N PRO A 52 10.09 -3.07 -5.50
CA PRO A 52 9.44 -2.05 -6.32
C PRO A 52 9.08 -2.59 -7.71
N TYR A 53 8.00 -2.06 -8.27
CA TYR A 53 7.47 -2.46 -9.59
C TYR A 53 6.85 -3.86 -9.64
N THR A 54 6.69 -4.54 -8.49
CA THR A 54 5.85 -5.74 -8.41
C THR A 54 4.38 -5.35 -8.57
N LEU A 55 4.03 -4.14 -8.11
CA LEU A 55 2.68 -3.60 -8.19
C LEU A 55 2.66 -2.37 -9.09
N SER A 56 1.60 -2.22 -9.87
CA SER A 56 1.39 -1.01 -10.68
C SER A 56 0.64 0.08 -9.92
N ALA A 57 -0.08 -0.28 -8.87
CA ALA A 57 -0.80 0.64 -8.01
C ALA A 57 -1.15 -0.06 -6.69
N ALA A 58 -1.50 0.71 -5.67
CA ALA A 58 -1.91 0.14 -4.40
C ALA A 58 -3.04 0.95 -3.77
N VAL A 59 -3.98 0.25 -3.14
CA VAL A 59 -5.06 0.82 -2.33
C VAL A 59 -4.85 0.34 -0.91
N LEU A 60 -4.56 1.27 0.00
CA LEU A 60 -4.13 0.96 1.35
C LEU A 60 -5.11 1.57 2.35
N PHE A 61 -5.82 0.71 3.08
CA PHE A 61 -6.74 1.14 4.13
C PHE A 61 -6.07 0.96 5.49
N ARG A 62 -5.89 2.05 6.22
CA ARG A 62 -5.29 2.07 7.57
C ARG A 62 -3.89 1.46 7.62
N PRO A 63 -2.99 1.82 6.69
CA PRO A 63 -1.62 1.33 6.74
C PRO A 63 -0.81 2.03 7.83
N MET A 64 0.29 1.41 8.22
CA MET A 64 1.30 2.06 9.05
C MET A 64 2.68 1.80 8.42
N VAL A 65 3.73 2.42 8.96
CA VAL A 65 5.09 2.18 8.45
C VAL A 65 5.55 0.82 8.94
N PRO A 66 5.61 -0.20 8.05
CA PRO A 66 6.02 -1.54 8.50
C PRO A 66 7.54 -1.66 8.67
N LEU A 67 8.30 -0.89 7.89
CA LEU A 67 9.75 -0.89 7.94
C LEU A 67 10.27 0.36 7.21
N GLU A 68 11.50 0.75 7.50
CA GLU A 68 12.18 1.80 6.75
C GLU A 68 13.47 1.21 6.19
N PRO A 69 13.58 1.04 4.88
CA PRO A 69 14.83 0.57 4.30
C PRO A 69 15.90 1.66 4.43
N SER A 70 17.15 1.24 4.54
CA SER A 70 18.28 2.18 4.65
C SER A 70 18.39 3.05 3.39
N GLN A 71 17.92 2.55 2.26
CA GLN A 71 17.90 3.28 1.01
C GLN A 71 16.54 3.05 0.35
N LEU A 72 15.83 4.15 0.05
CA LEU A 72 14.52 4.07 -0.57
C LEU A 72 14.62 3.62 -2.03
N PRO A 73 13.75 2.71 -2.48
CA PRO A 73 13.65 2.37 -3.89
C PRO A 73 13.04 3.53 -4.67
N SER A 74 13.11 3.47 -6.00
CA SER A 74 12.36 4.39 -6.84
C SER A 74 10.95 3.83 -7.04
N LEU A 75 9.95 4.63 -6.67
CA LEU A 75 8.54 4.33 -6.91
C LEU A 75 7.93 5.35 -7.86
N THR A 76 8.75 5.95 -8.72
CA THR A 76 8.36 7.03 -9.61
C THR A 76 7.14 6.63 -10.45
N GLY A 77 6.08 7.43 -10.32
CA GLY A 77 4.87 7.25 -11.12
C GLY A 77 3.93 6.17 -10.63
N ILE A 78 4.24 5.47 -9.52
CA ILE A 78 3.32 4.45 -8.99
C ILE A 78 2.22 5.15 -8.19
N PRO A 79 0.95 5.04 -8.61
CA PRO A 79 -0.16 5.64 -7.88
C PRO A 79 -0.52 4.81 -6.65
N ILE A 80 -0.65 5.50 -5.52
CA ILE A 80 -0.97 4.87 -4.23
C ILE A 80 -2.08 5.65 -3.57
N PHE A 81 -3.18 4.97 -3.20
CA PHE A 81 -4.28 5.54 -2.46
C PHE A 81 -4.17 5.09 -1.01
N ILE A 82 -4.26 6.04 -0.07
CA ILE A 82 -4.25 5.75 1.36
C ILE A 82 -5.51 6.35 1.98
N ALA A 83 -6.27 5.52 2.67
CA ALA A 83 -7.41 5.96 3.47
C ALA A 83 -7.08 5.77 4.95
N ALA A 84 -7.04 6.86 5.69
CA ALA A 84 -6.67 6.86 7.11
C ALA A 84 -7.83 7.37 7.98
N GLY A 85 -7.86 6.95 9.24
CA GLY A 85 -8.84 7.40 10.21
C GLY A 85 -8.25 8.44 11.14
N ARG A 86 -8.91 9.57 11.28
CA ARG A 86 -8.43 10.64 12.18
C ARG A 86 -8.44 10.23 13.64
N ASN A 87 -9.36 9.33 14.00
CA ASN A 87 -9.52 8.82 15.36
C ASN A 87 -9.09 7.36 15.49
N ASP A 88 -8.17 6.93 14.62
CA ASP A 88 -7.64 5.58 14.65
C ASP A 88 -6.81 5.40 15.94
N SER A 89 -7.18 4.41 16.77
CA SER A 89 -6.48 4.15 18.02
C SER A 89 -5.22 3.29 17.85
N ILE A 90 -5.04 2.74 16.65
CA ILE A 90 -3.89 1.87 16.35
C ILE A 90 -2.83 2.62 15.55
N VAL A 91 -3.25 3.44 14.59
CA VAL A 91 -2.35 4.21 13.73
C VAL A 91 -2.59 5.70 13.98
N SER A 92 -1.59 6.38 14.51
CA SER A 92 -1.71 7.82 14.76
C SER A 92 -1.68 8.62 13.44
N PRO A 93 -2.26 9.85 13.43
CA PRO A 93 -2.14 10.71 12.25
C PRO A 93 -0.68 10.97 11.86
N GLU A 94 0.22 11.09 12.83
CA GLU A 94 1.64 11.32 12.58
C GLU A 94 2.27 10.13 11.86
N GLU A 95 1.88 8.91 12.21
CA GLU A 95 2.34 7.69 11.56
C GLU A 95 1.89 7.65 10.10
N THR A 96 0.64 8.02 9.85
CA THR A 96 0.10 8.09 8.49
C THR A 96 0.86 9.13 7.66
N GLU A 97 1.09 10.32 8.21
CA GLU A 97 1.80 11.38 7.52
C GLU A 97 3.24 10.98 7.22
N ARG A 98 3.88 10.27 8.15
CA ARG A 98 5.23 9.75 7.95
C ARG A 98 5.29 8.76 6.80
N LEU A 99 4.31 7.85 6.71
CA LEU A 99 4.23 6.88 5.62
C LEU A 99 4.06 7.59 4.28
N VAL A 100 3.15 8.58 4.22
CA VAL A 100 2.94 9.36 2.99
C VAL A 100 4.24 10.02 2.56
N LYS A 101 4.96 10.61 3.49
CA LYS A 101 6.22 11.29 3.19
C LYS A 101 7.28 10.32 2.65
N ILE A 102 7.38 9.13 3.25
CA ILE A 102 8.30 8.10 2.77
C ILE A 102 8.01 7.73 1.32
N LEU A 103 6.74 7.47 1.02
CA LEU A 103 6.32 7.05 -0.32
C LEU A 103 6.50 8.18 -1.34
N GLN A 104 6.17 9.42 -0.96
CA GLN A 104 6.37 10.58 -1.84
C GLN A 104 7.84 10.84 -2.10
N THR A 105 8.69 10.68 -1.08
CA THR A 105 10.14 10.83 -1.24
C THR A 105 10.70 9.79 -2.21
N ALA A 106 10.10 8.60 -2.24
CA ALA A 106 10.47 7.57 -3.20
C ALA A 106 9.93 7.84 -4.62
N GLY A 107 9.11 8.85 -4.81
CA GLY A 107 8.58 9.24 -6.12
C GLY A 107 7.17 8.78 -6.41
N ALA A 108 6.50 8.11 -5.47
CA ALA A 108 5.13 7.63 -5.68
C ALA A 108 4.14 8.80 -5.76
N ASP A 109 3.07 8.59 -6.52
CA ASP A 109 1.95 9.54 -6.62
C ASP A 109 0.91 9.14 -5.57
N VAL A 110 0.97 9.78 -4.40
CA VAL A 110 0.16 9.41 -3.23
C VAL A 110 -1.08 10.28 -3.12
N THR A 111 -2.23 9.65 -3.02
CA THR A 111 -3.50 10.29 -2.70
C THR A 111 -3.91 9.85 -1.30
N LEU A 112 -4.00 10.78 -0.37
CA LEU A 112 -4.39 10.53 1.01
C LEU A 112 -5.78 11.09 1.27
N THR A 113 -6.68 10.26 1.81
CA THR A 113 -7.97 10.72 2.30
C THR A 113 -8.11 10.40 3.79
N TRP A 114 -8.73 11.34 4.51
CA TRP A 114 -8.99 11.20 5.94
C TRP A 114 -10.47 10.93 6.16
N HIS A 115 -10.77 9.90 6.94
CA HIS A 115 -12.10 9.60 7.42
C HIS A 115 -12.18 10.01 8.89
N PRO A 116 -13.30 10.58 9.37
CA PRO A 116 -13.41 11.01 10.77
C PRO A 116 -13.48 9.85 11.78
N GLY A 117 -13.70 8.62 11.31
CA GLY A 117 -13.76 7.44 12.18
C GLY A 117 -12.40 6.90 12.60
N GLY A 118 -12.41 5.69 13.14
CA GLY A 118 -11.24 5.02 13.69
C GLY A 118 -10.58 4.04 12.73
N HIS A 119 -10.09 2.94 13.29
CA HIS A 119 -9.35 1.94 12.53
C HIS A 119 -10.25 1.09 11.62
N ALA A 120 -11.53 0.97 11.94
CA ALA A 120 -12.46 0.14 11.18
C ALA A 120 -12.67 0.69 9.77
N LEU A 121 -12.75 -0.22 8.80
CA LEU A 121 -13.03 0.12 7.43
C LEU A 121 -14.50 0.52 7.28
N SER A 122 -14.75 1.62 6.56
CA SER A 122 -16.09 2.13 6.31
C SER A 122 -16.48 2.00 4.85
N GLY A 123 -17.80 2.09 4.58
CA GLY A 123 -18.28 2.11 3.19
C GLY A 123 -17.81 3.34 2.42
N GLU A 124 -17.61 4.47 3.12
CA GLU A 124 -17.09 5.70 2.50
C GLU A 124 -15.63 5.51 2.05
N ASP A 125 -14.82 4.80 2.82
CA ASP A 125 -13.44 4.46 2.45
C ASP A 125 -13.43 3.68 1.14
N VAL A 126 -14.27 2.65 1.06
CA VAL A 126 -14.35 1.79 -0.11
C VAL A 126 -14.84 2.55 -1.33
N GLN A 127 -15.83 3.42 -1.15
CA GLN A 127 -16.36 4.22 -2.25
C GLN A 127 -15.30 5.19 -2.80
N ALA A 128 -14.57 5.84 -1.91
CA ALA A 128 -13.49 6.74 -2.31
C ALA A 128 -12.40 5.99 -3.08
N ALA A 129 -12.06 4.79 -2.63
CA ALA A 129 -11.06 3.94 -3.29
C ALA A 129 -11.53 3.53 -4.68
N LYS A 130 -12.81 3.17 -4.84
CA LYS A 130 -13.36 2.80 -6.14
C LYS A 130 -13.27 3.96 -7.13
N GLN A 131 -13.63 5.16 -6.71
CA GLN A 131 -13.56 6.33 -7.57
C GLN A 131 -12.12 6.65 -7.97
N TRP A 132 -11.19 6.59 -7.00
CA TRP A 132 -9.78 6.79 -7.29
C TRP A 132 -9.26 5.75 -8.30
N LEU A 133 -9.62 4.50 -8.09
CA LEU A 133 -9.15 3.40 -8.94
C LEU A 133 -9.60 3.59 -10.39
N LEU A 134 -10.82 4.09 -10.60
CA LEU A 134 -11.31 4.37 -11.95
C LEU A 134 -10.47 5.42 -12.68
N THR A 135 -9.87 6.36 -11.96
CA THR A 135 -8.99 7.35 -12.58
C THR A 135 -7.62 6.77 -12.94
N VAL A 136 -7.22 5.70 -12.29
CA VAL A 136 -5.90 5.08 -12.47
C VAL A 136 -5.90 4.04 -13.57
N ILE A 137 -6.98 3.26 -13.70
CA ILE A 137 -7.06 2.16 -14.65
C ILE A 137 -7.72 2.52 -15.97
N SER A 138 -8.30 3.71 -16.08
CA SER A 138 -8.97 4.15 -17.32
C SER A 138 -8.03 4.77 -18.33
#